data_c850172af992ad98b98bf3cf506f9e22
#
_entry.id   c850172af992ad98b98bf3cf506f9e22
#
_cell.length_a   1.000
_cell.length_b   1.000
_cell.length_c   1.000
_cell.angle_alpha   90.00
_cell.angle_beta   90.00
_cell.angle_gamma   90.00
#
_symmetry.space_group_name_H-M   'P 1'
#
loop_
_entity.id
_entity.type
_entity.pdbx_description
1 polymer ?
#
loop_
_entity_poly.entity_id
_entity_poly.type
_entity_poly.pdbx_seq_one_letter_code
_entity_poly.pdbx_strand_id
1 'polypeptide(L)'
;FPTRRSSDLFAEQDVRIKVISGDNPVTVSEVALRAGIDGAERYIDASTLHSDKDIYEAAARYVVFGRVSPEQKRLIVGALQRQGNTVAMTGDGVNDVLALKDADCSIAMASGSEAAAQAAQVVLLESDFSKMPSVVLEGRRVVNNIERSASLFLVKNIFSFIMALCSIIAAVTYPLEPAQISLIAMFTIGIPSFFLALQPNKKRIEGHFMKNVLLKALPGGLTDVIC
;
A
#
# COMPACT_ATOMS: atom_id res chain seq x y z
N PHE A 1 -0.05 23.28 -19.47
CA PHE A 1 0.52 21.95 -19.14
C PHE A 1 -0.57 20.94 -19.38
N PRO A 2 -0.36 19.86 -20.16
CA PRO A 2 -1.34 18.79 -20.24
C PRO A 2 -1.48 18.20 -18.84
N THR A 3 -2.69 18.26 -18.28
CA THR A 3 -3.04 17.61 -17.02
C THR A 3 -2.81 16.11 -17.22
N ARG A 4 -1.80 15.58 -16.56
CA ARG A 4 -1.47 14.16 -16.57
C ARG A 4 -2.67 13.38 -16.07
N ARG A 5 -3.18 12.44 -16.85
CA ARG A 5 -4.33 11.62 -16.44
C ARG A 5 -3.95 10.76 -15.24
N SER A 6 -4.88 10.54 -14.32
CA SER A 6 -4.65 9.66 -13.15
C SER A 6 -4.24 8.25 -13.59
N SER A 7 -4.77 7.75 -14.72
CA SER A 7 -4.39 6.48 -15.34
C SER A 7 -2.91 6.37 -15.68
N ASP A 8 -2.31 7.45 -16.23
CA ASP A 8 -0.89 7.46 -16.62
C ASP A 8 0.02 7.30 -15.39
N LEU A 9 -0.35 7.94 -14.28
CA LEU A 9 0.41 7.85 -13.04
C LEU A 9 0.32 6.45 -12.42
N PHE A 10 -0.84 5.80 -12.48
CA PHE A 10 -0.99 4.42 -12.01
C PHE A 10 -0.19 3.45 -12.86
N ALA A 11 -0.17 3.61 -14.20
CA ALA A 11 0.62 2.80 -15.11
C ALA A 11 2.13 2.90 -14.81
N GLU A 12 2.65 4.13 -14.55
CA GLU A 12 4.05 4.34 -14.16
C GLU A 12 4.42 3.69 -12.82
N GLN A 13 3.42 3.37 -12.02
CA GLN A 13 3.61 2.73 -10.71
C GLN A 13 3.39 1.21 -10.74
N ASP A 14 3.29 0.61 -11.93
CA ASP A 14 2.93 -0.79 -12.17
C ASP A 14 1.57 -1.18 -11.57
N VAL A 15 0.66 -0.21 -11.44
CA VAL A 15 -0.71 -0.47 -11.01
C VAL A 15 -1.58 -0.70 -12.23
N ARG A 16 -2.12 -1.89 -12.35
CA ARG A 16 -3.07 -2.25 -13.41
C ARG A 16 -4.48 -1.89 -12.98
N ILE A 17 -5.16 -1.07 -13.79
CA ILE A 17 -6.55 -0.68 -13.53
C ILE A 17 -7.48 -1.71 -14.14
N LYS A 18 -8.50 -2.10 -13.40
CA LYS A 18 -9.65 -2.88 -13.88
C LYS A 18 -10.94 -2.13 -13.58
N VAL A 19 -11.88 -2.18 -14.49
CA VAL A 19 -13.18 -1.51 -14.34
C VAL A 19 -14.26 -2.56 -14.13
N ILE A 20 -15.02 -2.42 -13.06
CA ILE A 20 -16.08 -3.34 -12.67
C ILE A 20 -17.36 -2.54 -12.53
N SER A 21 -18.36 -2.78 -13.37
CA SER A 21 -19.63 -2.05 -13.38
C SER A 21 -20.82 -2.99 -13.50
N GLY A 22 -21.97 -2.56 -12.98
CA GLY A 22 -23.26 -3.19 -13.22
C GLY A 22 -23.85 -2.89 -14.61
N ASP A 23 -23.28 -1.91 -15.33
CA ASP A 23 -23.77 -1.44 -16.62
C ASP A 23 -23.36 -2.34 -17.79
N ASN A 24 -23.84 -2.01 -18.98
CA ASN A 24 -23.53 -2.73 -20.21
C ASN A 24 -22.00 -2.71 -20.48
N PRO A 25 -21.38 -3.88 -20.74
CA PRO A 25 -19.92 -3.98 -20.89
C PRO A 25 -19.36 -3.14 -22.04
N VAL A 26 -20.09 -2.99 -23.14
CA VAL A 26 -19.66 -2.17 -24.30
C VAL A 26 -19.59 -0.70 -23.90
N THR A 27 -20.64 -0.19 -23.25
CA THR A 27 -20.68 1.20 -22.78
C THR A 27 -19.57 1.49 -21.77
N VAL A 28 -19.34 0.57 -20.82
CA VAL A 28 -18.28 0.69 -19.82
C VAL A 28 -16.91 0.68 -20.48
N SER A 29 -16.70 -0.19 -21.48
CA SER A 29 -15.45 -0.24 -22.25
C SER A 29 -15.17 1.06 -22.98
N GLU A 30 -16.18 1.65 -23.66
CA GLU A 30 -16.01 2.93 -24.35
C GLU A 30 -15.68 4.08 -23.38
N VAL A 31 -16.32 4.13 -22.22
CA VAL A 31 -16.02 5.14 -21.19
C VAL A 31 -14.61 4.94 -20.65
N ALA A 32 -14.20 3.70 -20.40
CA ALA A 32 -12.87 3.37 -19.91
C ALA A 32 -11.77 3.74 -20.92
N LEU A 33 -12.01 3.50 -22.23
CA LEU A 33 -11.11 3.93 -23.31
C LEU A 33 -10.95 5.45 -23.36
N ARG A 34 -12.07 6.19 -23.25
CA ARG A 34 -12.03 7.66 -23.18
C ARG A 34 -11.31 8.18 -21.96
N ALA A 35 -11.38 7.46 -20.84
CA ALA A 35 -10.63 7.76 -19.61
C ALA A 35 -9.13 7.41 -19.73
N GLY A 36 -8.70 6.75 -20.81
CA GLY A 36 -7.30 6.39 -21.06
C GLY A 36 -6.86 5.15 -20.28
N ILE A 37 -7.75 4.20 -20.04
CA ILE A 37 -7.41 2.93 -19.39
C ILE A 37 -6.91 1.96 -20.46
N ASP A 38 -5.65 1.55 -20.34
CA ASP A 38 -5.01 0.63 -21.26
C ASP A 38 -5.67 -0.76 -21.25
N GLY A 39 -5.96 -1.27 -22.45
CA GLY A 39 -6.56 -2.59 -22.62
C GLY A 39 -8.06 -2.63 -22.34
N ALA A 40 -8.74 -1.47 -22.22
CA ALA A 40 -10.17 -1.41 -21.95
C ALA A 40 -11.04 -2.00 -23.08
N GLU A 41 -10.49 -2.23 -24.26
CA GLU A 41 -11.11 -3.01 -25.36
C GLU A 41 -11.32 -4.49 -24.99
N ARG A 42 -10.59 -5.00 -23.99
CA ARG A 42 -10.73 -6.36 -23.46
C ARG A 42 -11.81 -6.37 -22.39
N TYR A 43 -13.05 -6.41 -22.79
CA TYR A 43 -14.20 -6.45 -21.89
C TYR A 43 -14.91 -7.78 -21.93
N ILE A 44 -15.68 -8.07 -20.87
CA ILE A 44 -16.52 -9.25 -20.75
C ILE A 44 -17.86 -8.90 -20.10
N ASP A 45 -18.91 -9.63 -20.51
CA ASP A 45 -20.22 -9.63 -19.82
C ASP A 45 -20.17 -10.63 -18.68
N ALA A 46 -20.20 -10.13 -17.45
CA ALA A 46 -20.11 -10.99 -16.27
C ALA A 46 -21.34 -11.89 -16.08
N SER A 47 -22.46 -11.60 -16.76
CA SER A 47 -23.62 -12.48 -16.75
C SER A 47 -23.35 -13.84 -17.42
N THR A 48 -22.29 -13.95 -18.22
CA THR A 48 -21.86 -15.20 -18.86
C THR A 48 -20.93 -16.05 -18.00
N LEU A 49 -20.48 -15.52 -16.85
CA LEU A 49 -19.59 -16.20 -15.92
C LEU A 49 -20.41 -16.95 -14.87
N HIS A 50 -20.41 -18.27 -14.95
CA HIS A 50 -21.26 -19.11 -14.11
C HIS A 50 -20.52 -19.86 -13.00
N SER A 51 -19.20 -19.92 -13.06
CA SER A 51 -18.39 -20.60 -12.05
C SER A 51 -17.24 -19.72 -11.53
N ASP A 52 -16.77 -20.04 -10.32
CA ASP A 52 -15.57 -19.39 -9.74
C ASP A 52 -14.34 -19.54 -10.63
N LYS A 53 -14.25 -20.63 -11.39
CA LYS A 53 -13.17 -20.88 -12.34
C LYS A 53 -13.26 -19.89 -13.51
N ASP A 54 -14.46 -19.68 -14.06
CA ASP A 54 -14.66 -18.69 -15.14
C ASP A 54 -14.27 -17.30 -14.68
N ILE A 55 -14.66 -16.92 -13.46
CA ILE A 55 -14.31 -15.62 -12.86
C ILE A 55 -12.79 -15.50 -12.66
N TYR A 56 -12.13 -16.57 -12.19
CA TYR A 56 -10.68 -16.58 -11.99
C TYR A 56 -9.92 -16.39 -13.30
N GLU A 57 -10.32 -17.10 -14.37
CA GLU A 57 -9.72 -16.97 -15.70
C GLU A 57 -10.02 -15.59 -16.32
N ALA A 58 -11.25 -15.11 -16.17
CA ALA A 58 -11.66 -13.79 -16.66
C ALA A 58 -10.89 -12.66 -15.94
N ALA A 59 -10.68 -12.78 -14.63
CA ALA A 59 -9.94 -11.79 -13.84
C ALA A 59 -8.50 -11.59 -14.34
N ALA A 60 -7.85 -12.62 -14.87
CA ALA A 60 -6.52 -12.51 -15.48
C ALA A 60 -6.57 -11.84 -16.85
N ARG A 61 -7.60 -12.13 -17.65
CA ARG A 61 -7.64 -11.86 -19.10
C ARG A 61 -8.25 -10.49 -19.47
N TYR A 62 -9.34 -10.11 -18.77
CA TYR A 62 -10.13 -8.93 -19.13
C TYR A 62 -9.80 -7.73 -18.23
N VAL A 63 -9.99 -6.54 -18.78
CA VAL A 63 -9.77 -5.26 -18.08
C VAL A 63 -11.10 -4.67 -17.63
N VAL A 64 -12.15 -4.84 -18.42
CA VAL A 64 -13.49 -4.30 -18.15
C VAL A 64 -14.49 -5.42 -17.96
N PHE A 65 -15.26 -5.32 -16.87
CA PHE A 65 -16.34 -6.24 -16.50
C PHE A 65 -17.63 -5.45 -16.46
N GLY A 66 -18.60 -5.81 -17.30
CA GLY A 66 -19.93 -5.22 -17.30
C GLY A 66 -20.98 -6.20 -16.75
N ARG A 67 -22.14 -5.71 -16.36
CA ARG A 67 -23.26 -6.46 -15.75
C ARG A 67 -22.84 -7.31 -14.54
N VAL A 68 -21.94 -6.78 -13.74
CA VAL A 68 -21.38 -7.47 -12.57
C VAL A 68 -22.35 -7.35 -11.38
N SER A 69 -22.72 -8.48 -10.79
CA SER A 69 -23.48 -8.50 -9.54
C SER A 69 -22.58 -8.16 -8.34
N PRO A 70 -23.15 -7.73 -7.19
CA PRO A 70 -22.38 -7.45 -5.98
C PRO A 70 -21.52 -8.63 -5.53
N GLU A 71 -22.03 -9.85 -5.62
CA GLU A 71 -21.27 -11.07 -5.27
C GLU A 71 -20.13 -11.32 -6.26
N GLN A 72 -20.36 -11.13 -7.56
CA GLN A 72 -19.30 -11.26 -8.55
C GLN A 72 -18.19 -10.21 -8.38
N LYS A 73 -18.49 -8.97 -7.93
CA LYS A 73 -17.47 -7.97 -7.58
C LYS A 73 -16.50 -8.51 -6.54
N ARG A 74 -17.04 -9.11 -5.49
CA ARG A 74 -16.28 -9.76 -4.43
C ARG A 74 -15.43 -10.92 -4.96
N LEU A 75 -16.00 -11.79 -5.78
CA LEU A 75 -15.30 -12.93 -6.36
C LEU A 75 -14.15 -12.51 -7.30
N ILE A 76 -14.32 -11.42 -8.06
CA ILE A 76 -13.27 -10.85 -8.92
C ILE A 76 -12.10 -10.34 -8.06
N VAL A 77 -12.36 -9.61 -6.97
CA VAL A 77 -11.34 -9.17 -6.02
C VAL A 77 -10.57 -10.37 -5.48
N GLY A 78 -11.27 -11.39 -4.95
CA GLY A 78 -10.65 -12.60 -4.43
C GLY A 78 -9.90 -13.41 -5.50
N ALA A 79 -10.35 -13.40 -6.74
CA ALA A 79 -9.64 -14.04 -7.86
C ALA A 79 -8.30 -13.34 -8.15
N LEU A 80 -8.27 -12.02 -8.16
CA LEU A 80 -7.05 -11.23 -8.34
C LEU A 80 -6.05 -11.45 -7.21
N GLN A 81 -6.52 -11.50 -5.97
CA GLN A 81 -5.68 -11.80 -4.79
C GLN A 81 -5.07 -13.20 -4.87
N ARG A 82 -5.86 -14.22 -5.24
CA ARG A 82 -5.37 -15.60 -5.45
C ARG A 82 -4.34 -15.72 -6.58
N GLN A 83 -4.32 -14.77 -7.52
CA GLN A 83 -3.30 -14.64 -8.56
C GLN A 83 -2.02 -13.93 -8.06
N GLY A 84 -1.92 -13.63 -6.76
CA GLY A 84 -0.75 -13.00 -6.14
C GLY A 84 -0.70 -11.47 -6.29
N ASN A 85 -1.84 -10.83 -6.63
CA ASN A 85 -1.89 -9.38 -6.71
C ASN A 85 -2.33 -8.77 -5.38
N THR A 86 -1.80 -7.61 -5.03
CA THR A 86 -2.37 -6.74 -4.01
C THR A 86 -3.46 -5.89 -4.66
N VAL A 87 -4.68 -5.98 -4.15
CA VAL A 87 -5.87 -5.40 -4.78
C VAL A 87 -6.38 -4.20 -3.99
N ALA A 88 -6.41 -3.04 -4.65
CA ALA A 88 -7.15 -1.88 -4.16
C ALA A 88 -8.52 -1.82 -4.84
N MET A 89 -9.60 -1.70 -4.06
CA MET A 89 -10.96 -1.56 -4.55
C MET A 89 -11.48 -0.16 -4.26
N THR A 90 -12.02 0.50 -5.28
CA THR A 90 -12.72 1.77 -5.13
C THR A 90 -14.20 1.58 -5.44
N GLY A 91 -15.07 2.04 -4.56
CA GLY A 91 -16.51 1.96 -4.72
C GLY A 91 -17.25 3.06 -3.97
N ASP A 92 -18.46 3.37 -4.40
CA ASP A 92 -19.32 4.41 -3.82
C ASP A 92 -20.71 3.89 -3.40
N GLY A 93 -21.08 2.70 -3.86
CA GLY A 93 -22.38 2.11 -3.65
C GLY A 93 -22.44 1.07 -2.53
N VAL A 94 -23.66 0.81 -2.06
CA VAL A 94 -23.96 -0.30 -1.12
C VAL A 94 -23.54 -1.65 -1.73
N ASN A 95 -23.64 -1.77 -3.05
CA ASN A 95 -23.28 -2.97 -3.81
C ASN A 95 -21.78 -3.26 -3.82
N ASP A 96 -20.95 -2.31 -3.38
CA ASP A 96 -19.49 -2.45 -3.35
C ASP A 96 -18.97 -2.90 -1.97
N VAL A 97 -19.80 -2.84 -0.94
CA VAL A 97 -19.43 -3.09 0.46
C VAL A 97 -18.69 -4.43 0.65
N LEU A 98 -19.18 -5.50 0.01
CA LEU A 98 -18.55 -6.82 0.13
C LEU A 98 -17.16 -6.84 -0.52
N ALA A 99 -17.03 -6.26 -1.72
CA ALA A 99 -15.76 -6.17 -2.43
C ALA A 99 -14.77 -5.23 -1.72
N LEU A 100 -15.26 -4.11 -1.14
CA LEU A 100 -14.44 -3.19 -0.34
C LEU A 100 -13.87 -3.89 0.91
N LYS A 101 -14.66 -4.72 1.60
CA LYS A 101 -14.20 -5.44 2.79
C LYS A 101 -13.16 -6.50 2.49
N ASP A 102 -13.25 -7.15 1.33
CA ASP A 102 -12.35 -8.25 0.96
C ASP A 102 -11.07 -7.76 0.27
N ALA A 103 -11.03 -6.50 -0.19
CA ALA A 103 -9.85 -5.90 -0.82
C ALA A 103 -8.72 -5.64 0.19
N ASP A 104 -7.46 -5.71 -0.26
CA ASP A 104 -6.29 -5.38 0.57
C ASP A 104 -6.23 -3.89 0.93
N CYS A 105 -6.75 -3.04 0.04
CA CYS A 105 -6.96 -1.60 0.28
C CYS A 105 -8.31 -1.19 -0.25
N SER A 106 -9.15 -0.58 0.58
CA SER A 106 -10.48 -0.13 0.18
C SER A 106 -10.65 1.37 0.28
N ILE A 107 -11.24 1.95 -0.77
CA ILE A 107 -11.38 3.39 -0.94
C ILE A 107 -12.83 3.70 -1.26
N ALA A 108 -13.47 4.58 -0.49
CA ALA A 108 -14.82 5.06 -0.75
C ALA A 108 -14.83 6.56 -1.10
N MET A 109 -15.88 6.98 -1.80
CA MET A 109 -16.19 8.38 -2.05
C MET A 109 -17.10 8.91 -0.96
N ALA A 110 -16.84 10.10 -0.43
CA ALA A 110 -17.68 10.70 0.60
C ALA A 110 -19.10 11.00 0.11
N SER A 111 -19.28 11.25 -1.19
CA SER A 111 -20.61 11.42 -1.83
C SER A 111 -21.35 10.09 -2.04
N GLY A 112 -20.70 8.96 -1.81
CA GLY A 112 -21.30 7.64 -1.95
C GLY A 112 -22.16 7.24 -0.76
N SER A 113 -22.47 5.95 -0.65
CA SER A 113 -23.25 5.42 0.47
C SER A 113 -22.45 5.43 1.77
N GLU A 114 -23.12 5.72 2.89
CA GLU A 114 -22.53 5.64 4.23
C GLU A 114 -21.98 4.24 4.53
N ALA A 115 -22.66 3.19 4.05
CA ALA A 115 -22.21 1.83 4.20
C ALA A 115 -20.88 1.55 3.50
N ALA A 116 -20.65 2.12 2.31
CA ALA A 116 -19.38 2.03 1.62
C ALA A 116 -18.28 2.81 2.37
N ALA A 117 -18.60 4.02 2.85
CA ALA A 117 -17.66 4.83 3.64
C ALA A 117 -17.24 4.15 4.95
N GLN A 118 -18.18 3.48 5.64
CA GLN A 118 -17.88 2.72 6.87
C GLN A 118 -17.09 1.42 6.60
N ALA A 119 -17.25 0.83 5.41
CA ALA A 119 -16.55 -0.39 5.03
C ALA A 119 -15.11 -0.13 4.53
N ALA A 120 -14.84 1.09 4.06
CA ALA A 120 -13.57 1.45 3.45
C ALA A 120 -12.50 1.85 4.47
N GLN A 121 -11.23 1.58 4.14
CA GLN A 121 -10.07 2.01 4.93
C GLN A 121 -9.72 3.49 4.68
N VAL A 122 -10.05 3.99 3.49
CA VAL A 122 -9.80 5.37 3.08
C VAL A 122 -11.08 5.96 2.50
N VAL A 123 -11.41 7.20 2.88
CA VAL A 123 -12.54 7.94 2.31
C VAL A 123 -12.04 9.22 1.65
N LEU A 124 -12.34 9.39 0.35
CA LEU A 124 -12.03 10.61 -0.39
C LEU A 124 -13.09 11.66 -0.13
N LEU A 125 -12.77 12.63 0.71
CA LEU A 125 -13.73 13.65 1.19
C LEU A 125 -14.25 14.55 0.05
N GLU A 126 -13.41 14.88 -0.92
CA GLU A 126 -13.81 15.67 -2.10
C GLU A 126 -14.52 14.82 -3.16
N SER A 127 -14.61 13.49 -2.97
CA SER A 127 -15.17 12.54 -3.93
C SER A 127 -14.54 12.63 -5.34
N ASP A 128 -13.29 13.05 -5.38
CA ASP A 128 -12.51 13.23 -6.61
C ASP A 128 -11.37 12.21 -6.70
N PHE A 129 -11.55 11.23 -7.58
CA PHE A 129 -10.56 10.18 -7.82
C PHE A 129 -9.22 10.75 -8.33
N SER A 130 -9.20 11.94 -8.94
CA SER A 130 -7.97 12.59 -9.40
C SER A 130 -6.99 12.92 -8.26
N LYS A 131 -7.44 12.88 -7.01
CA LYS A 131 -6.61 13.06 -5.80
C LYS A 131 -5.84 11.79 -5.41
N MET A 132 -6.22 10.63 -5.90
CA MET A 132 -5.58 9.34 -5.57
C MET A 132 -4.06 9.33 -5.78
N PRO A 133 -3.51 9.90 -6.86
CA PRO A 133 -2.06 10.02 -7.01
C PRO A 133 -1.38 10.70 -5.82
N SER A 134 -1.98 11.76 -5.29
CA SER A 134 -1.46 12.48 -4.12
C SER A 134 -1.53 11.64 -2.85
N VAL A 135 -2.60 10.87 -2.66
CA VAL A 135 -2.75 9.91 -1.55
C VAL A 135 -1.66 8.85 -1.59
N VAL A 136 -1.40 8.26 -2.76
CA VAL A 136 -0.34 7.26 -2.95
C VAL A 136 1.05 7.84 -2.65
N LEU A 137 1.34 9.06 -3.13
CA LEU A 137 2.61 9.73 -2.87
C LEU A 137 2.81 10.06 -1.38
N GLU A 138 1.74 10.44 -0.68
CA GLU A 138 1.79 10.69 0.76
C GLU A 138 1.97 9.39 1.54
N GLY A 139 1.26 8.33 1.18
CA GLY A 139 1.47 7.01 1.77
C GLY A 139 2.93 6.54 1.63
N ARG A 140 3.56 6.74 0.47
CA ARG A 140 4.98 6.44 0.27
C ARG A 140 5.89 7.27 1.17
N ARG A 141 5.60 8.57 1.31
CA ARG A 141 6.34 9.44 2.22
C ARG A 141 6.32 8.91 3.64
N VAL A 142 5.14 8.53 4.12
CA VAL A 142 4.95 7.99 5.47
C VAL A 142 5.72 6.68 5.65
N VAL A 143 5.55 5.70 4.75
CA VAL A 143 6.23 4.39 4.86
C VAL A 143 7.75 4.54 4.79
N ASN A 144 8.27 5.35 3.85
CA ASN A 144 9.71 5.59 3.73
C ASN A 144 10.30 6.27 4.99
N ASN A 145 9.56 7.19 5.60
CA ASN A 145 9.99 7.85 6.83
C ASN A 145 9.96 6.89 8.03
N ILE A 146 8.92 6.05 8.14
CA ILE A 146 8.85 4.99 9.15
C ILE A 146 10.00 4.01 8.98
N GLU A 147 10.31 3.57 7.74
CA GLU A 147 11.43 2.63 7.49
C GLU A 147 12.78 3.21 7.95
N ARG A 148 13.02 4.49 7.67
CA ARG A 148 14.24 5.17 8.13
C ARG A 148 14.32 5.27 9.65
N SER A 149 13.25 5.72 10.29
CA SER A 149 13.21 5.81 11.76
C SER A 149 13.33 4.45 12.42
N ALA A 150 12.63 3.44 11.91
CA ALA A 150 12.73 2.06 12.40
C ALA A 150 14.15 1.51 12.29
N SER A 151 14.87 1.84 11.20
CA SER A 151 16.28 1.43 11.04
C SER A 151 17.17 2.05 12.12
N LEU A 152 17.00 3.33 12.45
CA LEU A 152 17.76 3.99 13.53
C LEU A 152 17.48 3.37 14.91
N PHE A 153 16.20 3.10 15.21
CA PHE A 153 15.82 2.42 16.44
C PHE A 153 16.43 1.02 16.54
N LEU A 154 16.47 0.30 15.42
CA LEU A 154 16.99 -1.07 15.38
C LEU A 154 18.51 -1.09 15.58
N VAL A 155 19.26 -0.13 15.02
CA VAL A 155 20.72 0.05 15.27
C VAL A 155 21.01 0.08 16.76
N LYS A 156 20.32 0.95 17.50
CA LYS A 156 20.48 1.07 18.95
C LYS A 156 20.15 -0.23 19.67
N ASN A 157 19.05 -0.90 19.28
CA ASN A 157 18.64 -2.14 19.95
C ASN A 157 19.64 -3.27 19.71
N ILE A 158 20.21 -3.39 18.50
CA ILE A 158 21.27 -4.33 18.17
C ILE A 158 22.52 -4.04 19.00
N PHE A 159 22.96 -2.79 19.05
CA PHE A 159 24.08 -2.35 19.86
C PHE A 159 23.86 -2.73 21.35
N SER A 160 22.74 -2.33 21.95
CA SER A 160 22.44 -2.61 23.34
C SER A 160 22.38 -4.10 23.66
N PHE A 161 21.81 -4.90 22.75
CA PHE A 161 21.72 -6.35 22.90
C PHE A 161 23.10 -7.01 22.88
N ILE A 162 23.95 -6.65 21.92
CA ILE A 162 25.30 -7.21 21.79
C ILE A 162 26.15 -6.79 22.99
N MET A 163 26.09 -5.50 23.41
CA MET A 163 26.80 -5.03 24.60
C MET A 163 26.40 -5.75 25.87
N ALA A 164 25.09 -6.01 26.04
CA ALA A 164 24.61 -6.79 27.19
C ALA A 164 25.15 -8.24 27.14
N LEU A 165 25.15 -8.86 25.96
CA LEU A 165 25.68 -10.21 25.79
C LEU A 165 27.19 -10.26 26.08
N CYS A 166 27.96 -9.31 25.56
CA CYS A 166 29.39 -9.17 25.85
C CYS A 166 29.66 -8.98 27.35
N SER A 167 28.88 -8.15 28.02
CA SER A 167 29.00 -7.93 29.48
C SER A 167 28.77 -9.21 30.27
N ILE A 168 27.77 -10.01 29.87
CA ILE A 168 27.48 -11.31 30.52
C ILE A 168 28.65 -12.30 30.32
N ILE A 169 29.14 -12.42 29.07
CA ILE A 169 30.21 -13.36 28.72
C ILE A 169 31.52 -12.96 29.39
N ALA A 170 31.85 -11.68 29.43
CA ALA A 170 33.05 -11.15 30.08
C ALA A 170 32.95 -11.04 31.60
N ALA A 171 31.77 -11.30 32.19
CA ALA A 171 31.48 -11.14 33.61
C ALA A 171 31.79 -9.72 34.15
N VAL A 172 31.59 -8.69 33.33
CA VAL A 172 31.77 -7.27 33.66
C VAL A 172 30.42 -6.56 33.77
N THR A 173 30.37 -5.50 34.57
CA THR A 173 29.19 -4.64 34.63
C THR A 173 28.92 -3.96 33.29
N TYR A 174 27.66 -3.76 32.97
CA TYR A 174 27.26 -3.05 31.73
C TYR A 174 27.86 -1.64 31.76
N PRO A 175 28.59 -1.23 30.67
CA PRO A 175 29.45 -0.03 30.72
C PRO A 175 28.68 1.30 30.68
N LEU A 176 27.37 1.28 30.32
CA LEU A 176 26.55 2.48 30.16
C LEU A 176 25.44 2.55 31.20
N GLU A 177 25.30 3.70 31.85
CA GLU A 177 24.18 3.98 32.72
C GLU A 177 22.90 4.29 31.94
N PRO A 178 21.69 4.01 32.51
CA PRO A 178 20.41 4.29 31.86
C PRO A 178 20.26 5.75 31.40
N ALA A 179 20.80 6.70 32.15
CA ALA A 179 20.78 8.12 31.81
C ALA A 179 21.60 8.41 30.54
N GLN A 180 22.78 7.80 30.42
CA GLN A 180 23.64 7.93 29.23
C GLN A 180 22.98 7.33 27.99
N ILE A 181 22.36 6.14 28.13
CA ILE A 181 21.62 5.48 27.03
C ILE A 181 20.46 6.38 26.55
N SER A 182 19.76 7.02 27.49
CA SER A 182 18.66 7.92 27.15
C SER A 182 19.15 9.17 26.40
N LEU A 183 20.27 9.74 26.82
CA LEU A 183 20.89 10.90 26.18
C LEU A 183 21.38 10.54 24.76
N ILE A 184 22.07 9.43 24.62
CA ILE A 184 22.50 8.91 23.32
C ILE A 184 21.30 8.71 22.39
N ALA A 185 20.24 8.05 22.88
CA ALA A 185 19.03 7.81 22.10
C ALA A 185 18.35 9.12 21.65
N MET A 186 18.35 10.15 22.49
CA MET A 186 17.77 11.45 22.13
C MET A 186 18.53 12.08 20.97
N PHE A 187 19.86 12.08 20.98
CA PHE A 187 20.67 12.73 19.94
C PHE A 187 20.84 11.86 18.68
N THR A 188 20.92 10.54 18.80
CA THR A 188 21.18 9.66 17.65
C THR A 188 19.89 9.19 16.98
N ILE A 189 18.77 9.16 17.67
CA ILE A 189 17.49 8.67 17.16
C ILE A 189 16.42 9.77 17.17
N GLY A 190 16.16 10.36 18.33
CA GLY A 190 15.04 11.28 18.52
C GLY A 190 15.13 12.49 17.57
N ILE A 191 16.21 13.24 17.64
CA ILE A 191 16.42 14.43 16.82
C ILE A 191 16.53 14.07 15.32
N PRO A 192 17.35 13.09 14.89
CA PRO A 192 17.42 12.72 13.47
C PRO A 192 16.09 12.20 12.93
N SER A 193 15.34 11.38 13.67
CA SER A 193 14.03 10.89 13.24
C SER A 193 13.03 12.01 13.01
N PHE A 194 13.05 13.04 13.86
CA PHE A 194 12.20 14.22 13.68
C PHE A 194 12.53 14.95 12.36
N PHE A 195 13.80 15.22 12.10
CA PHE A 195 14.20 15.88 10.84
C PHE A 195 13.94 14.99 9.61
N LEU A 196 14.13 13.67 9.72
CA LEU A 196 13.82 12.75 8.64
C LEU A 196 12.33 12.70 8.32
N ALA A 197 11.47 12.82 9.34
CA ALA A 197 10.02 12.87 9.14
C ALA A 197 9.56 14.11 8.36
N LEU A 198 10.31 15.21 8.43
CA LEU A 198 10.03 16.43 7.67
C LEU A 198 10.46 16.34 6.20
N GLN A 199 11.34 15.39 5.86
CA GLN A 199 11.83 15.26 4.48
C GLN A 199 10.79 14.60 3.57
N PRO A 200 10.47 15.19 2.40
CA PRO A 200 9.59 14.57 1.41
C PRO A 200 10.31 13.42 0.69
N ASN A 201 10.12 12.19 1.14
CA ASN A 201 10.64 11.01 0.45
C ASN A 201 9.51 10.23 -0.21
N LYS A 202 9.28 10.51 -1.49
CA LYS A 202 8.22 9.89 -2.30
C LYS A 202 8.73 8.76 -3.21
N LYS A 203 9.93 8.22 -2.94
CA LYS A 203 10.51 7.13 -3.73
C LYS A 203 9.61 5.90 -3.67
N ARG A 204 9.61 5.12 -4.75
CA ARG A 204 8.91 3.83 -4.79
C ARG A 204 9.43 2.93 -3.67
N ILE A 205 8.52 2.26 -2.98
CA ILE A 205 8.85 1.28 -1.94
C ILE A 205 9.21 -0.01 -2.66
N GLU A 206 10.44 -0.48 -2.49
CA GLU A 206 10.94 -1.71 -3.10
C GLU A 206 11.26 -2.74 -2.03
N GLY A 207 10.96 -4.01 -2.32
CA GLY A 207 11.24 -5.12 -1.43
C GLY A 207 10.32 -5.19 -0.20
N HIS A 208 10.76 -5.94 0.82
CA HIS A 208 10.02 -6.13 2.06
C HIS A 208 10.53 -5.18 3.13
N PHE A 209 9.62 -4.45 3.78
CA PHE A 209 9.90 -3.50 4.86
C PHE A 209 10.89 -4.03 5.91
N MET A 210 10.60 -5.20 6.49
CA MET A 210 11.46 -5.80 7.53
C MET A 210 12.87 -6.12 7.03
N LYS A 211 12.99 -6.63 5.80
CA LYS A 211 14.28 -6.93 5.19
C LYS A 211 15.10 -5.66 4.98
N ASN A 212 14.47 -4.61 4.48
CA ASN A 212 15.13 -3.31 4.26
C ASN A 212 15.62 -2.69 5.58
N VAL A 213 14.78 -2.71 6.61
CA VAL A 213 15.12 -2.20 7.94
C VAL A 213 16.30 -2.99 8.54
N LEU A 214 16.26 -4.32 8.49
CA LEU A 214 17.34 -5.17 8.98
C LEU A 214 18.66 -4.94 8.24
N LEU A 215 18.64 -4.93 6.91
CA LEU A 215 19.84 -4.74 6.09
C LEU A 215 20.51 -3.37 6.32
N LYS A 216 19.70 -2.34 6.63
CA LYS A 216 20.21 -1.00 6.95
C LYS A 216 20.74 -0.89 8.38
N ALA A 217 20.11 -1.60 9.33
CA ALA A 217 20.44 -1.49 10.75
C ALA A 217 21.63 -2.38 11.18
N LEU A 218 21.78 -3.58 10.60
CA LEU A 218 22.81 -4.53 10.98
C LEU A 218 24.24 -3.96 10.88
N PRO A 219 24.65 -3.36 9.75
CA PRO A 219 26.01 -2.81 9.64
C PRO A 219 26.28 -1.73 10.69
N GLY A 220 25.32 -0.82 10.90
CA GLY A 220 25.44 0.24 11.90
C GLY A 220 25.58 -0.30 13.32
N GLY A 221 24.66 -1.21 13.74
CA GLY A 221 24.70 -1.80 15.06
C GLY A 221 25.96 -2.62 15.36
N LEU A 222 26.53 -3.28 14.36
CA LEU A 222 27.81 -4.00 14.49
C LEU A 222 28.99 -3.03 14.59
N THR A 223 29.00 -1.97 13.80
CA THR A 223 30.07 -0.97 13.83
C THR A 223 30.15 -0.27 15.17
N ASP A 224 28.98 0.11 15.74
CA ASP A 224 28.89 0.77 17.04
C ASP A 224 29.42 -0.10 18.21
N VAL A 225 29.44 -1.43 18.06
CA VAL A 225 30.02 -2.34 19.08
C VAL A 225 31.53 -2.45 18.97
N ILE A 226 32.09 -2.27 17.77
CA ILE A 226 33.53 -2.44 17.51
C ILE A 226 34.31 -1.16 17.83
N CYS A 227 33.66 0.00 17.72
CA CYS A 227 34.26 1.31 18.00
C CYS A 227 34.15 1.70 19.46
#